data_a8454c05895f1c3653e37972298af797
#
_entry.id   a8454c05895f1c3653e37972298af797
#
_cell.length_a   1.000
_cell.length_b   1.000
_cell.length_c   1.000
_cell.angle_alpha   90.00
_cell.angle_beta   90.00
_cell.angle_gamma   90.00
#
_symmetry.space_group_name_H-M   'P 1'
#
loop_
_entity.id
_entity.type
_entity.pdbx_description
1 polymer ?
#
loop_
_entity_poly.entity_id
_entity_poly.type
_entity_poly.pdbx_seq_one_letter_code
_entity_poly.pdbx_strand_id
1 'polypeptide(L)'
;MLSAHTHLIQVASIVFSVCAGLTLIILRMRAGKQPTNLRKIIAPPLGMSTGFIMFAFPVTHIHWLWGLSAFGTGLLIFSFPLIVTTRLERVESDIFVRRSKAFIFIMLTLLAIRLALHSVVEEYMSIPQTGALFYLLAFGMILPWRLAMVGDYMRLQKAEM
;
A
#
# COMPACT_ATOMS: atom_id res chain seq x y z
N MET A 1 24.70 0.62 -35.86
CA MET A 1 24.97 -0.36 -34.80
C MET A 1 24.53 0.13 -33.38
N LEU A 2 24.67 1.41 -33.02
CA LEU A 2 24.26 1.92 -31.70
C LEU A 2 22.75 1.81 -31.44
N SER A 3 21.88 2.01 -32.44
CA SER A 3 20.42 1.93 -32.24
C SER A 3 19.90 0.53 -31.90
N ALA A 4 20.54 -0.50 -32.43
CA ALA A 4 20.15 -1.88 -32.13
C ALA A 4 20.47 -2.28 -30.67
N HIS A 5 21.59 -1.79 -30.12
CA HIS A 5 21.96 -2.04 -28.73
C HIS A 5 21.03 -1.32 -27.74
N THR A 6 20.59 -0.09 -28.06
CA THR A 6 19.64 0.64 -27.21
C THR A 6 18.26 -0.02 -27.18
N HIS A 7 17.77 -0.51 -28.33
CA HIS A 7 16.52 -1.27 -28.36
C HIS A 7 16.60 -2.60 -27.59
N LEU A 8 17.71 -3.33 -27.69
CA LEU A 8 17.92 -4.54 -26.91
C LEU A 8 17.93 -4.30 -25.40
N ILE A 9 18.60 -3.24 -24.97
CA ILE A 9 18.64 -2.85 -23.55
C ILE A 9 17.24 -2.44 -23.05
N GLN A 10 16.49 -1.67 -23.83
CA GLN A 10 15.13 -1.29 -23.49
C GLN A 10 14.20 -2.50 -23.38
N VAL A 11 14.22 -3.40 -24.36
CA VAL A 11 13.41 -4.63 -24.33
C VAL A 11 13.80 -5.50 -23.15
N ALA A 12 15.10 -5.68 -22.89
CA ALA A 12 15.58 -6.44 -21.74
C ALA A 12 15.12 -5.86 -20.40
N SER A 13 15.15 -4.52 -20.24
CA SER A 13 14.68 -3.86 -19.02
C SER A 13 13.17 -3.99 -18.82
N ILE A 14 12.38 -3.91 -19.88
CA ILE A 14 10.92 -4.13 -19.82
C ILE A 14 10.62 -5.57 -19.44
N VAL A 15 11.25 -6.55 -20.09
CA VAL A 15 11.07 -7.97 -19.80
C VAL A 15 11.47 -8.27 -18.35
N PHE A 16 12.60 -7.74 -17.90
CA PHE A 16 13.05 -7.90 -16.50
C PHE A 16 12.05 -7.29 -15.52
N SER A 17 11.53 -6.09 -15.77
CA SER A 17 10.54 -5.42 -14.92
C SER A 17 9.23 -6.21 -14.85
N VAL A 18 8.76 -6.74 -15.98
CA VAL A 18 7.55 -7.57 -16.05
C VAL A 18 7.76 -8.89 -15.28
N CYS A 19 8.88 -9.57 -15.50
CA CYS A 19 9.21 -10.81 -14.78
C CYS A 19 9.34 -10.58 -13.28
N ALA A 20 10.01 -9.52 -12.86
CA ALA A 20 10.12 -9.13 -11.45
C ALA A 20 8.75 -8.83 -10.84
N GLY A 21 7.90 -8.08 -11.55
CA GLY A 21 6.53 -7.77 -11.12
C GLY A 21 5.67 -9.03 -10.97
N LEU A 22 5.70 -9.94 -11.95
CA LEU A 22 4.99 -11.22 -11.89
C LEU A 22 5.50 -12.09 -10.74
N THR A 23 6.81 -12.16 -10.54
CA THR A 23 7.41 -12.93 -9.44
C THR A 23 6.95 -12.37 -8.09
N LEU A 24 6.95 -11.05 -7.92
CA LEU A 24 6.44 -10.42 -6.70
C LEU A 24 4.96 -10.70 -6.47
N ILE A 25 4.13 -10.70 -7.52
CA ILE A 25 2.70 -11.02 -7.42
C ILE A 25 2.53 -12.49 -6.97
N ILE A 26 3.26 -13.43 -7.57
CA ILE A 26 3.20 -14.85 -7.21
C ILE A 26 3.66 -15.09 -5.76
N LEU A 27 4.76 -14.46 -5.35
CA LEU A 27 5.25 -14.53 -3.97
C LEU A 27 4.23 -13.95 -2.99
N ARG A 28 3.58 -12.83 -3.35
CA ARG A 28 2.55 -12.19 -2.53
C ARG A 28 1.27 -13.03 -2.43
N MET A 29 0.91 -13.75 -3.49
CA MET A 29 -0.22 -14.68 -3.46
C MET A 29 0.07 -15.90 -2.58
N ARG A 30 1.31 -16.42 -2.63
CA ARG A 30 1.73 -17.53 -1.76
C ARG A 30 1.80 -17.12 -0.29
N ALA A 31 2.26 -15.90 0.01
CA ALA A 31 2.31 -15.36 1.36
C ALA A 31 0.91 -15.21 1.99
N GLY A 32 -0.14 -15.03 1.18
CA GLY A 32 -1.54 -14.97 1.65
C GLY A 32 -2.10 -16.29 2.20
N LYS A 33 -1.41 -17.41 1.95
CA LYS A 33 -1.78 -18.74 2.48
C LYS A 33 -1.10 -19.10 3.80
N GLN A 34 -0.25 -18.22 4.34
CA GLN A 34 0.43 -18.46 5.60
C GLN A 34 -0.33 -17.85 6.77
N PRO A 35 -0.30 -18.51 7.96
CA PRO A 35 -0.90 -17.96 9.17
C PRO A 35 -0.33 -16.57 9.47
N THR A 36 -1.20 -15.71 9.94
CA THR A 36 -0.86 -14.33 10.24
C THR A 36 -0.54 -14.19 11.72
N ASN A 37 0.43 -13.35 12.04
CA ASN A 37 0.82 -13.01 13.40
C ASN A 37 0.73 -11.50 13.58
N LEU A 38 0.58 -11.05 14.82
CA LEU A 38 0.52 -9.63 15.17
C LEU A 38 1.70 -8.84 14.57
N ARG A 39 2.91 -9.40 14.60
CA ARG A 39 4.11 -8.78 14.00
C ARG A 39 3.96 -8.56 12.49
N LYS A 40 3.39 -9.52 11.76
CA LYS A 40 3.15 -9.39 10.31
C LYS A 40 2.08 -8.33 9.99
N ILE A 41 1.15 -8.06 10.91
CA ILE A 41 0.14 -7.02 10.73
C ILE A 41 0.74 -5.63 10.98
N ILE A 42 1.60 -5.48 11.99
CA ILE A 42 2.17 -4.19 12.41
C ILE A 42 3.41 -3.80 11.58
N ALA A 43 4.16 -4.76 11.05
CA ALA A 43 5.39 -4.50 10.30
C ALA A 43 5.23 -3.50 9.13
N PRO A 44 4.18 -3.56 8.26
CA PRO A 44 4.03 -2.59 7.18
C PRO A 44 3.88 -1.14 7.63
N PRO A 45 3.00 -0.76 8.59
CA PRO A 45 2.94 0.63 9.04
C PRO A 45 4.21 1.09 9.75
N LEU A 46 4.88 0.21 10.50
CA LEU A 46 6.18 0.53 11.10
C LEU A 46 7.25 0.76 10.02
N GLY A 47 7.31 -0.09 9.00
CA GLY A 47 8.22 0.11 7.87
C GLY A 47 7.93 1.40 7.12
N MET A 48 6.65 1.75 6.92
CA MET A 48 6.28 3.03 6.32
C MET A 48 6.62 4.22 7.22
N SER A 49 6.60 4.08 8.55
CA SER A 49 6.95 5.19 9.44
C SER A 49 8.38 5.69 9.22
N THR A 50 9.31 4.86 8.75
CA THR A 50 10.65 5.30 8.38
C THR A 50 10.65 6.27 7.20
N GLY A 51 9.64 6.21 6.34
CA GLY A 51 9.48 7.12 5.21
C GLY A 51 9.23 8.58 5.62
N PHE A 52 8.81 8.85 6.88
CA PHE A 52 8.70 10.23 7.37
C PHE A 52 10.04 10.99 7.37
N ILE A 53 11.17 10.28 7.29
CA ILE A 53 12.50 10.88 7.15
C ILE A 53 12.56 11.77 5.89
N MET A 54 11.79 11.46 4.85
CA MET A 54 11.75 12.30 3.64
C MET A 54 11.31 13.75 3.93
N PHE A 55 10.46 13.96 4.95
CA PHE A 55 10.04 15.31 5.33
C PHE A 55 11.12 16.12 6.05
N ALA A 56 12.27 15.54 6.38
CA ALA A 56 13.44 16.27 6.84
C ALA A 56 14.11 17.07 5.71
N PHE A 57 13.83 16.73 4.45
CA PHE A 57 14.39 17.42 3.29
C PHE A 57 13.45 18.52 2.80
N PRO A 58 13.95 19.78 2.63
CA PRO A 58 13.10 20.91 2.21
C PRO A 58 12.37 20.71 0.87
N VAL A 59 12.95 19.88 -0.02
CA VAL A 59 12.40 19.60 -1.36
C VAL A 59 11.05 18.90 -1.32
N THR A 60 10.77 18.18 -0.22
CA THR A 60 9.52 17.41 -0.04
C THR A 60 8.50 18.17 0.81
N HIS A 61 8.82 19.38 1.25
CA HIS A 61 7.90 20.17 2.05
C HIS A 61 6.68 20.57 1.22
N ILE A 62 5.52 20.17 1.70
CA ILE A 62 4.20 20.56 1.19
C ILE A 62 3.51 21.43 2.22
N HIS A 63 2.60 22.29 1.76
CA HIS A 63 1.78 23.05 2.67
C HIS A 63 0.97 22.11 3.59
N TRP A 64 0.95 22.39 4.88
CA TRP A 64 0.36 21.50 5.89
C TRP A 64 -1.11 21.12 5.61
N LEU A 65 -1.89 22.03 5.00
CA LEU A 65 -3.28 21.75 4.61
C LEU A 65 -3.39 20.65 3.54
N TRP A 66 -2.48 20.65 2.55
CA TRP A 66 -2.43 19.59 1.53
C TRP A 66 -2.02 18.24 2.12
N GLY A 67 -1.06 18.26 3.04
CA GLY A 67 -0.66 17.05 3.75
C GLY A 67 -1.77 16.48 4.62
N LEU A 68 -2.46 17.35 5.37
CA LEU A 68 -3.57 16.96 6.22
C LEU A 68 -4.78 16.47 5.41
N SER A 69 -5.11 17.13 4.30
CA SER A 69 -6.21 16.71 3.42
C SER A 69 -5.91 15.36 2.76
N ALA A 70 -4.68 15.13 2.28
CA ALA A 70 -4.27 13.85 1.71
C ALA A 70 -4.32 12.72 2.75
N PHE A 71 -3.77 12.94 3.95
CA PHE A 71 -3.83 11.99 5.05
C PHE A 71 -5.28 11.72 5.48
N GLY A 72 -6.10 12.75 5.64
CA GLY A 72 -7.52 12.65 6.01
C GLY A 72 -8.34 11.90 4.97
N THR A 73 -8.11 12.16 3.69
CA THR A 73 -8.74 11.42 2.58
C THR A 73 -8.35 9.95 2.60
N GLY A 74 -7.07 9.65 2.81
CA GLY A 74 -6.57 8.29 3.02
C GLY A 74 -7.26 7.59 4.17
N LEU A 75 -7.37 8.28 5.31
CA LEU A 75 -7.93 7.76 6.55
C LEU A 75 -9.45 7.54 6.47
N LEU A 76 -10.20 8.47 5.91
CA LEU A 76 -11.69 8.42 5.94
C LEU A 76 -12.27 7.70 4.73
N ILE A 77 -11.74 7.97 3.54
CA ILE A 77 -12.33 7.48 2.28
C ILE A 77 -11.70 6.15 1.89
N PHE A 78 -10.38 6.09 1.83
CA PHE A 78 -9.68 4.94 1.27
C PHE A 78 -9.45 3.79 2.25
N SER A 79 -9.40 4.06 3.56
CA SER A 79 -9.26 2.99 4.55
C SER A 79 -10.55 2.19 4.74
N PHE A 80 -11.71 2.84 4.63
CA PHE A 80 -13.01 2.21 4.89
C PHE A 80 -13.26 0.97 4.01
N PRO A 81 -13.17 1.03 2.66
CA PRO A 81 -13.37 -0.15 1.83
C PRO A 81 -12.35 -1.27 2.11
N LEU A 82 -11.13 -0.93 2.51
CA LEU A 82 -10.12 -1.94 2.86
C LEU A 82 -10.48 -2.66 4.16
N ILE A 83 -10.98 -1.93 5.16
CA ILE A 83 -11.40 -2.51 6.44
C ILE A 83 -12.57 -3.48 6.22
N VAL A 84 -13.60 -3.05 5.48
CA VAL A 84 -14.82 -3.85 5.27
C VAL A 84 -14.55 -5.12 4.44
N THR A 85 -13.61 -5.06 3.50
CA THR A 85 -13.32 -6.20 2.60
C THR A 85 -12.26 -7.16 3.10
N THR A 86 -11.55 -6.81 4.17
CA THR A 86 -10.55 -7.67 4.79
C THR A 86 -11.14 -8.30 6.05
N ARG A 87 -11.20 -9.63 6.10
CA ARG A 87 -11.64 -10.38 7.28
C ARG A 87 -10.52 -11.30 7.75
N LEU A 88 -10.42 -11.43 9.06
CA LEU A 88 -9.60 -12.46 9.69
C LEU A 88 -10.49 -13.66 9.95
N GLU A 89 -10.08 -14.82 9.49
CA GLU A 89 -10.73 -16.10 9.81
C GLU A 89 -9.75 -16.99 10.57
N ARG A 90 -10.28 -17.64 11.59
CA ARG A 90 -9.57 -18.66 12.32
C ARG A 90 -9.86 -20.01 11.68
N VAL A 91 -8.80 -20.74 11.37
CA VAL A 91 -8.87 -22.12 10.88
C VAL A 91 -8.01 -22.96 11.82
N GLU A 92 -8.68 -23.84 12.59
CA GLU A 92 -8.06 -24.62 13.66
C GLU A 92 -7.40 -23.74 14.73
N SER A 93 -6.09 -23.79 14.88
CA SER A 93 -5.30 -23.00 15.83
C SER A 93 -4.70 -21.72 15.24
N ASP A 94 -4.82 -21.52 13.93
CA ASP A 94 -4.14 -20.44 13.21
C ASP A 94 -5.11 -19.39 12.67
N ILE A 95 -4.66 -18.12 12.65
CA ILE A 95 -5.44 -17.01 12.11
C ILE A 95 -4.94 -16.67 10.70
N PHE A 96 -5.86 -16.68 9.74
CA PHE A 96 -5.59 -16.38 8.32
C PHE A 96 -6.27 -15.08 7.90
N VAL A 97 -5.61 -14.35 7.01
CA VAL A 97 -6.19 -13.17 6.35
C VAL A 97 -6.96 -13.62 5.12
N ARG A 98 -8.29 -13.61 5.19
CA ARG A 98 -9.14 -13.88 4.04
C ARG A 98 -9.47 -12.58 3.34
N ARG A 99 -8.99 -12.46 2.10
CA ARG A 99 -9.28 -11.31 1.24
C ARG A 99 -10.39 -11.69 0.28
N SER A 100 -11.47 -10.91 0.25
CA SER A 100 -12.54 -11.13 -0.72
C SER A 100 -12.08 -10.76 -2.14
N LYS A 101 -12.75 -11.29 -3.18
CA LYS A 101 -12.50 -10.88 -4.57
C LYS A 101 -12.73 -9.37 -4.74
N ALA A 102 -13.69 -8.80 -4.00
CA ALA A 102 -13.94 -7.37 -3.95
C ALA A 102 -12.72 -6.56 -3.47
N PHE A 103 -11.88 -7.11 -2.58
CA PHE A 103 -10.65 -6.47 -2.14
C PHE A 103 -9.70 -6.16 -3.30
N ILE A 104 -9.53 -7.12 -4.22
CA ILE A 104 -8.65 -6.94 -5.39
C ILE A 104 -9.21 -5.83 -6.28
N PHE A 105 -10.53 -5.85 -6.52
CA PHE A 105 -11.19 -4.84 -7.33
C PHE A 105 -11.04 -3.44 -6.71
N ILE A 106 -11.27 -3.31 -5.40
CA ILE A 106 -11.10 -2.05 -4.67
C ILE A 106 -9.65 -1.57 -4.76
N MET A 107 -8.68 -2.44 -4.56
CA MET A 107 -7.25 -2.10 -4.67
C MET A 107 -6.88 -1.59 -6.07
N LEU A 108 -7.40 -2.22 -7.11
CA LEU A 108 -7.18 -1.78 -8.49
C LEU A 108 -7.84 -0.43 -8.77
N THR A 109 -9.07 -0.22 -8.28
CA THR A 109 -9.77 1.06 -8.41
C THR A 109 -9.01 2.17 -7.69
N LEU A 110 -8.55 1.92 -6.46
CA LEU A 110 -7.73 2.88 -5.71
C LEU A 110 -6.41 3.19 -6.41
N LEU A 111 -5.78 2.19 -7.02
CA LEU A 111 -4.58 2.38 -7.81
C LEU A 111 -4.85 3.25 -9.05
N ALA A 112 -5.94 2.99 -9.76
CA ALA A 112 -6.34 3.78 -10.94
C ALA A 112 -6.62 5.24 -10.57
N ILE A 113 -7.37 5.48 -9.49
CA ILE A 113 -7.63 6.82 -8.97
C ILE A 113 -6.32 7.52 -8.58
N ARG A 114 -5.41 6.81 -7.91
CA ARG A 114 -4.10 7.34 -7.54
C ARG A 114 -3.29 7.76 -8.77
N LEU A 115 -3.27 6.92 -9.81
CA LEU A 115 -2.55 7.24 -11.06
C LEU A 115 -3.17 8.43 -11.78
N ALA A 116 -4.50 8.53 -11.83
CA ALA A 116 -5.18 9.67 -12.42
C ALA A 116 -4.91 10.97 -11.64
N LEU A 117 -4.96 10.92 -10.31
CA LEU A 117 -4.63 12.07 -9.46
C LEU A 117 -3.16 12.48 -9.57
N HIS A 118 -2.24 11.52 -9.80
CA HIS A 118 -0.82 11.80 -9.95
C HIS A 118 -0.57 12.76 -11.11
N SER A 119 -1.17 12.53 -12.27
CA SER A 119 -1.01 13.39 -13.45
C SER A 119 -1.53 14.82 -13.20
N VAL A 120 -2.64 14.94 -12.46
CA VAL A 120 -3.21 16.26 -12.15
C VAL A 120 -2.36 17.01 -11.11
N VAL A 121 -1.85 16.33 -10.11
CA VAL A 121 -1.07 16.96 -9.03
C VAL A 121 0.31 17.40 -9.53
N GLU A 122 0.92 16.67 -10.46
CA GLU A 122 2.22 17.03 -11.05
C GLU A 122 2.19 18.36 -11.83
N GLU A 123 1.03 18.81 -12.30
CA GLU A 123 0.88 20.13 -12.94
C GLU A 123 1.03 21.28 -11.93
N TYR A 124 0.76 21.03 -10.65
CA TYR A 124 0.74 22.07 -9.59
C TYR A 124 1.89 21.95 -8.61
N MET A 125 2.57 20.82 -8.53
CA MET A 125 3.61 20.51 -7.55
C MET A 125 4.82 19.85 -8.19
N SER A 126 5.98 20.01 -7.54
CA SER A 126 7.19 19.28 -7.95
C SER A 126 7.05 17.77 -7.70
N ILE A 127 7.79 16.95 -8.45
CA ILE A 127 7.80 15.49 -8.32
C ILE A 127 8.04 15.01 -6.87
N PRO A 128 9.01 15.57 -6.09
CA PRO A 128 9.20 15.20 -4.69
C PRO A 128 8.01 15.54 -3.79
N GLN A 129 7.36 16.68 -4.01
CA GLN A 129 6.18 17.10 -3.25
C GLN A 129 4.97 16.22 -3.55
N THR A 130 4.78 15.86 -4.82
CA THR A 130 3.76 14.89 -5.24
C THR A 130 3.99 13.54 -4.57
N GLY A 131 5.23 13.07 -4.52
CA GLY A 131 5.61 11.86 -3.79
C GLY A 131 5.25 11.93 -2.30
N ALA A 132 5.55 13.06 -1.65
CA ALA A 132 5.23 13.30 -0.24
C ALA A 132 3.72 13.29 0.02
N LEU A 133 2.93 13.93 -0.85
CA LEU A 133 1.48 13.96 -0.78
C LEU A 133 0.88 12.53 -0.87
N PHE A 134 1.30 11.77 -1.88
CA PHE A 134 0.82 10.39 -2.06
C PHE A 134 1.31 9.44 -0.97
N TYR A 135 2.47 9.71 -0.39
CA TYR A 135 2.94 8.96 0.77
C TYR A 135 2.01 9.17 1.98
N LEU A 136 1.62 10.43 2.29
CA LEU A 136 0.69 10.72 3.38
C LEU A 136 -0.69 10.11 3.14
N LEU A 137 -1.19 10.16 1.90
CA LEU A 137 -2.44 9.51 1.51
C LEU A 137 -2.37 7.99 1.72
N ALA A 138 -1.30 7.35 1.27
CA ALA A 138 -1.10 5.91 1.43
C ALA A 138 -0.93 5.51 2.90
N PHE A 139 -0.19 6.30 3.69
CA PHE A 139 -0.02 6.06 5.11
C PHE A 139 -1.34 6.22 5.87
N GLY A 140 -2.12 7.27 5.56
CA GLY A 140 -3.46 7.49 6.11
C GLY A 140 -4.43 6.36 5.79
N MET A 141 -4.30 5.72 4.62
CA MET A 141 -5.11 4.56 4.23
C MET A 141 -4.68 3.27 4.95
N ILE A 142 -3.38 3.01 5.03
CA ILE A 142 -2.84 1.74 5.54
C ILE A 142 -2.91 1.67 7.06
N LEU A 143 -2.67 2.77 7.75
CA LEU A 143 -2.62 2.81 9.21
C LEU A 143 -3.94 2.34 9.85
N PRO A 144 -5.12 2.96 9.58
CA PRO A 144 -6.37 2.53 10.22
C PRO A 144 -6.80 1.13 9.78
N TRP A 145 -6.54 0.75 8.53
CA TRP A 145 -6.79 -0.60 8.06
C TRP A 145 -6.01 -1.64 8.87
N ARG A 146 -4.73 -1.40 9.13
CA ARG A 146 -3.89 -2.30 9.93
C ARG A 146 -4.28 -2.31 11.40
N LEU A 147 -4.68 -1.16 11.96
CA LEU A 147 -5.18 -1.07 13.33
C LEU A 147 -6.49 -1.86 13.50
N ALA A 148 -7.39 -1.79 12.52
CA ALA A 148 -8.60 -2.62 12.52
C ALA A 148 -8.27 -4.11 12.51
N MET A 149 -7.30 -4.54 11.68
CA MET A 149 -6.82 -5.93 11.67
C MET A 149 -6.21 -6.36 13.02
N VAL A 150 -5.48 -5.48 13.71
CA VAL A 150 -4.96 -5.75 15.06
C VAL A 150 -6.11 -5.94 16.04
N GLY A 151 -7.15 -5.10 15.97
CA GLY A 151 -8.34 -5.22 16.79
C GLY A 151 -9.06 -6.56 16.59
N ASP A 152 -9.26 -6.97 15.33
CA ASP A 152 -9.89 -8.26 15.01
C ASP A 152 -9.02 -9.45 15.46
N TYR A 153 -7.71 -9.36 15.28
CA TYR A 153 -6.77 -10.38 15.74
C TYR A 153 -6.85 -10.58 17.26
N MET A 154 -6.83 -9.48 18.02
CA MET A 154 -6.94 -9.54 19.48
C MET A 154 -8.30 -10.06 19.95
N ARG A 155 -9.40 -9.75 19.25
CA ARG A 155 -10.73 -10.30 19.55
C ARG A 155 -10.77 -11.81 19.35
N LEU A 156 -10.22 -12.31 18.24
CA LEU A 156 -10.16 -13.74 17.95
C LEU A 156 -9.29 -14.50 18.96
N GLN A 157 -8.22 -13.87 19.45
CA GLN A 157 -7.34 -14.45 20.45
C GLN A 157 -8.00 -14.50 21.85
N LYS A 158 -8.76 -13.46 22.22
CA LYS A 158 -9.49 -13.42 23.52
C LYS A 158 -10.65 -14.39 23.59
N ALA A 159 -11.22 -14.80 22.47
CA ALA A 159 -12.29 -15.79 22.45
C ALA A 159 -11.82 -17.22 22.84
N GLU A 160 -10.53 -17.37 23.12
CA GLU A 160 -9.88 -18.64 23.53
C GLU A 160 -9.70 -18.77 25.06
N MET A 161 -9.79 -17.66 25.80
CA MET A 161 -9.66 -17.65 27.26
C MET A 161 -11.02 -17.71 27.94
#